data_48ff1cc22f19854c147261630be73a82
#
_entry.id   48ff1cc22f19854c147261630be73a82
#
_cell.length_a   1.000
_cell.length_b   1.000
_cell.length_c   1.000
_cell.angle_alpha   90.00
_cell.angle_beta   90.00
_cell.angle_gamma   90.00
#
_symmetry.space_group_name_H-M   'P 1'
#
loop_
_entity.id
_entity.type
_entity.pdbx_description
1 polymer ?
#
loop_
_entity_poly.entity_id
_entity_poly.type
_entity_poly.pdbx_seq_one_letter_code
_entity_poly.pdbx_strand_id
1 'polypeptide(L)'
;LNDEKVDDIDLATNLEPDKVCESLKKHNINYYKTGIKHGTITAIIDNYKFEITTLREDVSTDGRHATVKFSKDWRNDASRRDFTINSIYSDKEGNLFDPFNGKNDLEKGIINFIGNVNDRIQEDYLRILRYLRFFLNYSKVKHNLEIIRKLKMNIGGVSILSKERLLDELKKISKLDTLEKLSKDKHSLDLILLIFPELKNIKFFSYLDLNKKKLLEKVDFIFLLSLLIIDGSDNVDYFL
;
A
#
# COMPACT_ATOMS: atom_id res chain seq x y z
N LEU A 1 -2.88 16.79 2.70
CA LEU A 1 -3.89 16.86 1.63
C LEU A 1 -5.23 16.25 2.05
N ASN A 2 -5.25 15.29 2.97
CA ASN A 2 -6.47 14.61 3.46
C ASN A 2 -6.77 14.87 4.93
N ASP A 3 -6.07 15.81 5.57
CA ASP A 3 -6.19 16.16 7.01
C ASP A 3 -6.06 14.95 7.96
N GLU A 4 -5.37 13.90 7.49
CA GLU A 4 -5.08 12.71 8.30
C GLU A 4 -3.85 12.93 9.17
N LYS A 5 -3.83 12.30 10.35
CA LYS A 5 -2.65 12.28 11.20
C LYS A 5 -1.51 11.59 10.47
N VAL A 6 -0.35 12.25 10.39
CA VAL A 6 0.86 11.69 9.81
C VAL A 6 1.60 10.92 10.90
N ASP A 7 1.74 9.61 10.70
CA ASP A 7 2.46 8.73 11.62
C ASP A 7 3.90 8.47 11.15
N ASP A 8 4.21 8.76 9.88
CA ASP A 8 5.52 8.49 9.26
C ASP A 8 5.89 9.56 8.25
N ILE A 9 7.16 9.90 8.17
CA ILE A 9 7.69 10.89 7.22
C ILE A 9 8.80 10.23 6.39
N ASP A 10 8.47 9.96 5.13
CA ASP A 10 9.43 9.47 4.14
C ASP A 10 10.13 10.64 3.45
N LEU A 11 11.45 10.63 3.47
CA LEU A 11 12.27 11.63 2.80
C LEU A 11 12.87 11.04 1.52
N ALA A 12 12.82 11.80 0.44
CA ALA A 12 13.46 11.44 -0.82
C ALA A 12 14.64 12.37 -1.12
N THR A 13 15.71 11.85 -1.72
CA THR A 13 16.89 12.62 -2.07
C THR A 13 17.52 12.16 -3.38
N ASN A 14 18.14 13.08 -4.10
CA ASN A 14 18.96 12.77 -5.27
C ASN A 14 20.43 12.44 -4.93
N LEU A 15 20.79 12.43 -3.63
CA LEU A 15 22.09 11.98 -3.16
C LEU A 15 22.13 10.45 -3.12
N GLU A 16 23.27 9.88 -3.52
CA GLU A 16 23.51 8.44 -3.35
C GLU A 16 23.65 8.08 -1.86
N PRO A 17 23.32 6.82 -1.47
CA PRO A 17 23.25 6.41 -0.06
C PRO A 17 24.53 6.70 0.73
N ASP A 18 25.71 6.51 0.13
CA ASP A 18 26.99 6.82 0.80
C ASP A 18 27.15 8.31 1.10
N LYS A 19 26.69 9.18 0.18
CA LYS A 19 26.69 10.63 0.40
C LYS A 19 25.69 11.06 1.48
N VAL A 20 24.57 10.36 1.57
CA VAL A 20 23.61 10.55 2.69
C VAL A 20 24.28 10.18 4.02
N CYS A 21 24.96 9.03 4.09
CA CYS A 21 25.69 8.62 5.28
C CYS A 21 26.80 9.61 5.67
N GLU A 22 27.60 10.09 4.71
CA GLU A 22 28.63 11.12 4.93
C GLU A 22 28.02 12.40 5.52
N SER A 23 26.89 12.85 4.94
CA SER A 23 26.20 14.06 5.42
C SER A 23 25.66 13.89 6.85
N LEU A 24 24.99 12.78 7.14
CA LEU A 24 24.48 12.48 8.50
C LEU A 24 25.61 12.43 9.53
N LYS A 25 26.71 11.76 9.19
CA LYS A 25 27.90 11.69 10.05
C LYS A 25 28.52 13.07 10.31
N LYS A 26 28.61 13.92 9.28
CA LYS A 26 29.13 15.30 9.41
C LYS A 26 28.31 16.14 10.39
N HIS A 27 27.00 15.88 10.48
CA HIS A 27 26.09 16.59 11.36
C HIS A 27 25.82 15.87 12.69
N ASN A 28 26.59 14.83 13.01
CA ASN A 28 26.44 14.00 14.23
C ASN A 28 25.04 13.40 14.39
N ILE A 29 24.38 13.06 13.28
CA ILE A 29 23.10 12.39 13.27
C ILE A 29 23.31 10.87 13.22
N ASN A 30 22.74 10.14 14.18
CA ASN A 30 22.78 8.68 14.20
C ASN A 30 21.94 8.10 13.05
N TYR A 31 22.42 7.02 12.43
CA TYR A 31 21.70 6.36 11.34
C TYR A 31 21.99 4.86 11.26
N TYR A 32 21.07 4.13 10.63
CA TYR A 32 21.21 2.72 10.28
C TYR A 32 21.12 2.50 8.77
N LYS A 33 21.92 1.57 8.25
CA LYS A 33 21.93 1.17 6.84
C LYS A 33 20.92 0.04 6.56
N THR A 34 19.69 0.20 7.02
CA THR A 34 18.66 -0.85 7.00
C THR A 34 18.27 -1.33 5.62
N GLY A 35 18.29 -0.45 4.62
CA GLY A 35 17.90 -0.74 3.24
C GLY A 35 18.86 -0.20 2.18
N ILE A 36 20.16 -0.14 2.47
CA ILE A 36 21.16 0.51 1.61
C ILE A 36 21.17 -0.04 0.17
N LYS A 37 20.94 -1.34 -0.02
CA LYS A 37 20.83 -1.97 -1.35
C LYS A 37 19.70 -1.39 -2.19
N HIS A 38 18.65 -0.88 -1.53
CA HIS A 38 17.49 -0.24 -2.15
C HIS A 38 17.52 1.28 -2.04
N GLY A 39 18.62 1.84 -1.55
CA GLY A 39 18.81 3.29 -1.43
C GLY A 39 18.25 3.90 -0.14
N THR A 40 17.80 3.11 0.85
CA THR A 40 17.17 3.63 2.06
C THR A 40 18.14 3.62 3.23
N ILE A 41 18.24 4.76 3.91
CA ILE A 41 18.99 4.98 5.16
C ILE A 41 17.97 5.47 6.20
N THR A 42 18.00 4.89 7.41
CA THR A 42 17.17 5.35 8.52
C THR A 42 17.96 6.27 9.43
N ALA A 43 17.65 7.55 9.46
CA ALA A 43 18.19 8.53 10.39
C ALA A 43 17.39 8.55 11.70
N ILE A 44 18.06 8.88 12.83
CA ILE A 44 17.42 9.01 14.13
C ILE A 44 17.70 10.40 14.69
N ILE A 45 16.63 11.15 14.94
CA ILE A 45 16.67 12.48 15.52
C ILE A 45 15.64 12.52 16.66
N ASP A 46 16.06 12.85 17.86
CA ASP A 46 15.19 12.96 19.05
C ASP A 46 14.29 11.70 19.27
N ASN A 47 14.86 10.51 19.07
CA ASN A 47 14.17 9.22 19.13
C ASN A 47 13.15 8.96 18.01
N TYR A 48 12.98 9.87 17.06
CA TYR A 48 12.17 9.65 15.85
C TYR A 48 13.02 9.04 14.75
N LYS A 49 12.39 8.16 13.96
CA LYS A 49 13.00 7.53 12.80
C LYS A 49 12.53 8.22 11.53
N PHE A 50 13.48 8.53 10.64
CA PHE A 50 13.20 9.12 9.34
C PHE A 50 13.83 8.25 8.26
N GLU A 51 13.04 7.76 7.34
CA GLU A 51 13.55 7.01 6.20
C GLU A 51 13.94 7.97 5.08
N ILE A 52 15.22 7.96 4.71
CA ILE A 52 15.78 8.77 3.62
C ILE A 52 16.07 7.83 2.46
N THR A 53 15.32 7.94 1.39
CA THR A 53 15.45 7.07 0.22
C THR A 53 16.01 7.86 -0.97
N THR A 54 17.11 7.35 -1.52
CA THR A 54 17.69 7.85 -2.76
C THR A 54 16.74 7.59 -3.93
N LEU A 55 16.53 8.61 -4.78
CA LEU A 55 15.77 8.46 -6.02
C LEU A 55 16.34 7.32 -6.86
N ARG A 56 15.47 6.52 -7.47
CA ARG A 56 15.88 5.35 -8.23
C ARG A 56 14.91 5.02 -9.36
N GLU A 57 15.42 4.29 -10.32
CA GLU A 57 14.66 3.63 -11.37
C GLU A 57 14.80 2.10 -11.23
N ASP A 58 13.74 1.38 -11.51
CA ASP A 58 13.75 -0.09 -11.47
C ASP A 58 14.24 -0.60 -12.83
N VAL A 59 15.41 -1.26 -12.87
CA VAL A 59 16.01 -1.79 -14.11
C VAL A 59 15.39 -3.12 -14.49
N SER A 60 15.12 -3.97 -13.49
CA SER A 60 14.39 -5.22 -13.64
C SER A 60 13.63 -5.54 -12.37
N THR A 61 12.45 -6.11 -12.48
CA THR A 61 11.62 -6.53 -11.34
C THR A 61 11.20 -7.97 -11.51
N ASP A 62 11.31 -8.75 -10.42
CA ASP A 62 10.75 -10.11 -10.31
C ASP A 62 9.58 -10.19 -9.32
N GLY A 63 8.94 -9.05 -9.07
CA GLY A 63 7.83 -8.89 -8.14
C GLY A 63 8.26 -8.64 -6.68
N ARG A 64 9.42 -9.13 -6.24
CA ARG A 64 9.93 -8.92 -4.88
C ARG A 64 11.24 -8.13 -4.85
N HIS A 65 12.11 -8.39 -5.80
CA HIS A 65 13.42 -7.76 -5.89
C HIS A 65 13.50 -6.96 -7.17
N ALA A 66 13.71 -5.67 -7.02
CA ALA A 66 14.08 -4.81 -8.13
C ALA A 66 15.60 -4.61 -8.09
N THR A 67 16.25 -4.86 -9.21
CA THR A 67 17.58 -4.30 -9.44
C THR A 67 17.37 -2.83 -9.68
N VAL A 68 17.83 -2.01 -8.73
CA VAL A 68 17.64 -0.57 -8.79
C VAL A 68 18.90 0.12 -9.29
N LYS A 69 18.71 1.17 -10.06
CA LYS A 69 19.76 2.13 -10.42
C LYS A 69 19.39 3.46 -9.80
N PHE A 70 20.32 4.07 -9.06
CA PHE A 70 20.07 5.38 -8.47
C PHE A 70 19.95 6.45 -9.57
N SER A 71 19.00 7.34 -9.38
CA SER A 71 18.65 8.39 -10.31
C SER A 71 18.74 9.76 -9.62
N LYS A 72 18.88 10.82 -10.42
CA LYS A 72 18.72 12.20 -9.96
C LYS A 72 17.40 12.80 -10.44
N ASP A 73 16.67 12.05 -11.24
CA ASP A 73 15.42 12.51 -11.86
C ASP A 73 14.22 12.09 -11.01
N TRP A 74 13.53 13.08 -10.46
CA TRP A 74 12.32 12.93 -9.65
C TRP A 74 11.17 12.30 -10.44
N ARG A 75 11.08 12.59 -11.77
CA ARG A 75 10.05 12.01 -12.62
C ARG A 75 10.26 10.51 -12.84
N ASN A 76 11.52 10.08 -12.99
CA ASN A 76 11.85 8.67 -13.11
C ASN A 76 11.49 7.91 -11.83
N ASP A 77 11.84 8.44 -10.64
CA ASP A 77 11.43 7.81 -9.38
C ASP A 77 9.91 7.78 -9.21
N ALA A 78 9.21 8.85 -9.59
CA ALA A 78 7.76 8.90 -9.57
C ALA A 78 7.13 7.85 -10.49
N SER A 79 7.69 7.64 -11.70
CA SER A 79 7.14 6.74 -12.71
C SER A 79 7.13 5.26 -12.31
N ARG A 80 8.05 4.82 -11.44
CA ARG A 80 8.10 3.44 -10.94
C ARG A 80 7.07 3.14 -9.86
N ARG A 81 6.44 4.18 -9.27
CA ARG A 81 5.41 4.02 -8.23
C ARG A 81 4.13 3.45 -8.83
N ASP A 82 3.24 2.93 -7.98
CA ASP A 82 2.02 2.25 -8.41
C ASP A 82 0.93 3.22 -8.88
N PHE A 83 0.57 4.21 -8.05
CA PHE A 83 -0.57 5.09 -8.29
C PHE A 83 -0.15 6.56 -8.34
N THR A 84 -0.88 7.36 -9.11
CA THR A 84 -0.65 8.81 -9.25
C THR A 84 -0.64 9.52 -7.90
N ILE A 85 -1.54 9.15 -7.00
CA ILE A 85 -1.65 9.72 -5.64
C ILE A 85 -0.44 9.41 -4.75
N ASN A 86 0.36 8.39 -5.08
CA ASN A 86 1.57 7.99 -4.35
C ASN A 86 2.86 8.57 -4.96
N SER A 87 2.75 9.41 -5.98
CA SER A 87 3.90 9.99 -6.69
C SER A 87 4.03 11.50 -6.53
N ILE A 88 3.43 12.04 -5.49
CA ILE A 88 3.49 13.45 -5.13
C ILE A 88 4.64 13.65 -4.14
N TYR A 89 5.50 14.62 -4.40
CA TYR A 89 6.56 15.02 -3.49
C TYR A 89 6.30 16.45 -3.02
N SER A 90 6.82 16.78 -1.84
CA SER A 90 6.78 18.13 -1.30
C SER A 90 8.18 18.55 -0.88
N ASP A 91 8.54 19.79 -1.14
CA ASP A 91 9.71 20.40 -0.50
C ASP A 91 9.38 20.89 0.91
N LYS A 92 10.38 21.41 1.61
CA LYS A 92 10.23 21.91 2.99
C LYS A 92 9.36 23.18 3.08
N GLU A 93 9.17 23.91 1.99
CA GLU A 93 8.27 25.07 1.88
C GLU A 93 6.83 24.67 1.55
N GLY A 94 6.56 23.39 1.25
CA GLY A 94 5.24 22.89 0.87
C GLY A 94 4.92 22.99 -0.62
N ASN A 95 5.90 23.35 -1.47
CA ASN A 95 5.71 23.29 -2.92
C ASN A 95 5.65 21.85 -3.38
N LEU A 96 4.71 21.54 -4.27
CA LEU A 96 4.50 20.18 -4.74
C LEU A 96 5.18 19.94 -6.09
N PHE A 97 5.87 18.81 -6.22
CA PHE A 97 6.24 18.22 -7.47
C PHE A 97 5.34 17.02 -7.75
N ASP A 98 4.44 17.15 -8.69
CA ASP A 98 3.39 16.18 -9.04
C ASP A 98 3.39 15.89 -10.54
N PRO A 99 4.29 15.01 -11.00
CA PRO A 99 4.51 14.79 -12.44
C PRO A 99 3.37 14.01 -13.13
N PHE A 100 2.47 13.38 -12.36
CA PHE A 100 1.38 12.54 -12.85
C PHE A 100 -0.01 13.03 -12.43
N ASN A 101 -0.11 14.28 -11.94
CA ASN A 101 -1.37 14.91 -11.56
C ASN A 101 -2.11 14.16 -10.43
N GLY A 102 -1.36 13.56 -9.53
CA GLY A 102 -1.89 12.77 -8.40
C GLY A 102 -2.68 13.61 -7.41
N LYS A 103 -2.36 14.91 -7.23
CA LYS A 103 -3.14 15.82 -6.40
C LYS A 103 -4.57 15.94 -6.89
N ASN A 104 -4.76 16.16 -8.19
CA ASN A 104 -6.09 16.24 -8.79
C ASN A 104 -6.87 14.92 -8.66
N ASP A 105 -6.19 13.78 -8.84
CA ASP A 105 -6.79 12.47 -8.64
C ASP A 105 -7.21 12.27 -7.18
N LEU A 106 -6.37 12.66 -6.22
CA LEU A 106 -6.67 12.58 -4.79
C LEU A 106 -7.87 13.47 -4.40
N GLU A 107 -7.93 14.71 -4.87
CA GLU A 107 -9.04 15.64 -4.63
C GLU A 107 -10.37 15.09 -5.18
N LYS A 108 -10.33 14.47 -6.36
CA LYS A 108 -11.49 13.81 -6.98
C LYS A 108 -11.80 12.43 -6.41
N GLY A 109 -10.90 11.87 -5.61
CA GLY A 109 -11.02 10.51 -5.08
C GLY A 109 -10.91 9.45 -6.18
N ILE A 110 -10.04 9.64 -7.14
CA ILE A 110 -9.78 8.70 -8.24
C ILE A 110 -8.48 7.94 -7.95
N ILE A 111 -8.46 6.64 -8.15
CA ILE A 111 -7.26 5.82 -8.02
C ILE A 111 -6.82 5.36 -9.40
N ASN A 112 -5.79 6.02 -9.93
CA ASN A 112 -5.22 5.73 -11.22
C ASN A 112 -3.82 5.11 -11.10
N PHE A 113 -3.53 4.09 -11.90
CA PHE A 113 -2.19 3.58 -12.09
C PHE A 113 -1.33 4.57 -12.87
N ILE A 114 -0.03 4.60 -12.59
CA ILE A 114 0.95 5.32 -13.41
C ILE A 114 1.31 4.42 -14.59
N GLY A 115 1.03 4.87 -15.82
CA GLY A 115 1.30 4.10 -17.03
C GLY A 115 0.24 3.03 -17.35
N ASN A 116 0.64 1.96 -18.04
CA ASN A 116 -0.29 0.91 -18.45
C ASN A 116 -0.66 0.01 -17.29
N VAL A 117 -1.95 -0.11 -17.00
CA VAL A 117 -2.47 -0.86 -15.85
C VAL A 117 -2.03 -2.34 -15.88
N ASN A 118 -2.08 -2.98 -17.05
CA ASN A 118 -1.72 -4.39 -17.16
C ASN A 118 -0.24 -4.63 -16.85
N ASP A 119 0.63 -3.82 -17.44
CA ASP A 119 2.09 -3.92 -17.25
C ASP A 119 2.44 -3.67 -15.78
N ARG A 120 1.82 -2.64 -15.17
CA ARG A 120 2.02 -2.31 -13.75
C ARG A 120 1.59 -3.43 -12.80
N ILE A 121 0.52 -4.15 -13.11
CA ILE A 121 0.09 -5.31 -12.32
C ILE A 121 1.07 -6.48 -12.50
N GLN A 122 1.55 -6.72 -13.73
CA GLN A 122 2.47 -7.81 -14.02
C GLN A 122 3.88 -7.61 -13.44
N GLU A 123 4.32 -6.37 -13.26
CA GLU A 123 5.55 -6.06 -12.52
C GLU A 123 5.47 -6.48 -11.04
N ASP A 124 4.31 -6.31 -10.40
CA ASP A 124 4.06 -6.73 -9.01
C ASP A 124 2.55 -6.97 -8.79
N TYR A 125 2.16 -8.23 -8.70
CA TYR A 125 0.77 -8.63 -8.51
C TYR A 125 0.17 -8.18 -7.17
N LEU A 126 1.00 -7.77 -6.18
CA LEU A 126 0.51 -7.18 -4.94
C LEU A 126 -0.26 -5.86 -5.19
N ARG A 127 0.00 -5.20 -6.32
CA ARG A 127 -0.71 -3.98 -6.72
C ARG A 127 -2.22 -4.19 -6.89
N ILE A 128 -2.69 -5.43 -7.05
CA ILE A 128 -4.13 -5.76 -7.05
C ILE A 128 -4.73 -5.47 -5.67
N LEU A 129 -4.12 -6.00 -4.60
CA LEU A 129 -4.55 -5.73 -3.22
C LEU A 129 -4.33 -4.27 -2.81
N ARG A 130 -3.20 -3.68 -3.23
CA ARG A 130 -2.92 -2.26 -3.01
C ARG A 130 -3.98 -1.36 -3.66
N TYR A 131 -4.41 -1.67 -4.90
CA TYR A 131 -5.51 -0.94 -5.55
C TYR A 131 -6.79 -1.00 -4.71
N LEU A 132 -7.19 -2.18 -4.25
CA LEU A 132 -8.36 -2.33 -3.38
C LEU A 132 -8.23 -1.48 -2.12
N ARG A 133 -7.09 -1.55 -1.43
CA ARG A 133 -6.83 -0.76 -0.23
C ARG A 133 -6.93 0.74 -0.47
N PHE A 134 -6.28 1.25 -1.50
CA PHE A 134 -6.33 2.68 -1.82
C PHE A 134 -7.73 3.11 -2.27
N PHE A 135 -8.40 2.29 -3.07
CA PHE A 135 -9.76 2.55 -3.49
C PHE A 135 -10.71 2.65 -2.29
N LEU A 136 -10.71 1.67 -1.41
CA LEU A 136 -11.58 1.65 -0.23
C LEU A 136 -11.31 2.79 0.76
N ASN A 137 -10.06 3.25 0.85
CA ASN A 137 -9.70 4.32 1.78
C ASN A 137 -9.95 5.72 1.20
N TYR A 138 -9.68 5.94 -0.08
CA TYR A 138 -9.58 7.29 -0.65
C TYR A 138 -10.55 7.57 -1.79
N SER A 139 -11.20 6.54 -2.38
CA SER A 139 -12.08 6.78 -3.52
C SER A 139 -13.38 7.45 -3.11
N LYS A 140 -13.79 8.44 -3.91
CA LYS A 140 -15.08 9.14 -3.84
C LYS A 140 -15.97 8.81 -5.06
N VAL A 141 -15.48 7.97 -5.96
CA VAL A 141 -16.14 7.61 -7.22
C VAL A 141 -16.30 6.10 -7.32
N LYS A 142 -17.12 5.63 -8.28
CA LYS A 142 -17.23 4.20 -8.59
C LYS A 142 -15.95 3.69 -9.26
N HIS A 143 -15.72 2.38 -9.17
CA HIS A 143 -14.64 1.72 -9.88
C HIS A 143 -14.66 2.00 -11.40
N ASN A 144 -13.48 2.21 -11.96
CA ASN A 144 -13.31 2.13 -13.39
C ASN A 144 -13.39 0.64 -13.81
N LEU A 145 -14.40 0.28 -14.62
CA LEU A 145 -14.66 -1.12 -15.00
C LEU A 145 -13.53 -1.73 -15.84
N GLU A 146 -12.79 -0.90 -16.58
CA GLU A 146 -11.62 -1.38 -17.33
C GLU A 146 -10.49 -1.78 -16.38
N ILE A 147 -10.24 -1.00 -15.32
CA ILE A 147 -9.27 -1.37 -14.27
C ILE A 147 -9.72 -2.68 -13.62
N ILE A 148 -10.98 -2.80 -13.18
CA ILE A 148 -11.50 -4.04 -12.57
C ILE A 148 -11.30 -5.23 -13.49
N ARG A 149 -11.55 -5.10 -14.79
CA ARG A 149 -11.33 -6.18 -15.76
C ARG A 149 -9.87 -6.61 -15.79
N LYS A 150 -8.93 -5.65 -15.86
CA LYS A 150 -7.49 -5.93 -15.86
C LYS A 150 -7.00 -6.57 -14.56
N LEU A 151 -7.52 -6.13 -13.39
CA LEU A 151 -7.24 -6.77 -12.11
C LEU A 151 -7.69 -8.24 -12.11
N LYS A 152 -8.93 -8.53 -12.54
CA LYS A 152 -9.46 -9.90 -12.62
C LYS A 152 -8.67 -10.79 -13.60
N MET A 153 -8.25 -10.27 -14.73
CA MET A 153 -7.44 -11.01 -15.71
C MET A 153 -6.08 -11.42 -15.14
N ASN A 154 -5.51 -10.64 -14.24
CA ASN A 154 -4.19 -10.89 -13.66
C ASN A 154 -4.24 -11.55 -12.26
N ILE A 155 -5.43 -11.92 -11.78
CA ILE A 155 -5.63 -12.43 -10.41
C ILE A 155 -4.78 -13.68 -10.12
N GLY A 156 -4.58 -14.54 -11.12
CA GLY A 156 -3.76 -15.76 -10.99
C GLY A 156 -2.32 -15.49 -10.60
N GLY A 157 -1.77 -14.33 -10.95
CA GLY A 157 -0.42 -13.94 -10.57
C GLY A 157 -0.24 -13.70 -9.06
N VAL A 158 -1.33 -13.51 -8.32
CA VAL A 158 -1.27 -13.35 -6.85
C VAL A 158 -0.71 -14.60 -6.16
N SER A 159 -0.89 -15.79 -6.77
CA SER A 159 -0.40 -17.05 -6.22
C SER A 159 1.12 -17.18 -6.10
N ILE A 160 1.89 -16.36 -6.84
CA ILE A 160 3.36 -16.35 -6.76
C ILE A 160 3.89 -15.43 -5.64
N LEU A 161 3.04 -14.63 -5.00
CA LEU A 161 3.43 -13.73 -3.92
C LEU A 161 3.69 -14.50 -2.62
N SER A 162 4.61 -14.00 -1.80
CA SER A 162 4.83 -14.58 -0.48
C SER A 162 3.63 -14.33 0.44
N LYS A 163 3.35 -15.31 1.31
CA LYS A 163 2.22 -15.24 2.25
C LYS A 163 2.33 -14.04 3.19
N GLU A 164 3.55 -13.65 3.58
CA GLU A 164 3.79 -12.49 4.42
C GLU A 164 3.32 -11.20 3.74
N ARG A 165 3.65 -11.00 2.46
CA ARG A 165 3.22 -9.80 1.71
C ARG A 165 1.70 -9.74 1.57
N LEU A 166 1.07 -10.89 1.30
CA LEU A 166 -0.39 -10.98 1.21
C LEU A 166 -1.05 -10.66 2.54
N LEU A 167 -0.52 -11.22 3.64
CA LEU A 167 -1.04 -11.00 4.99
C LEU A 167 -0.87 -9.56 5.44
N ASP A 168 0.26 -8.92 5.13
CA ASP A 168 0.52 -7.52 5.45
C ASP A 168 -0.46 -6.57 4.73
N GLU A 169 -0.76 -6.80 3.45
CA GLU A 169 -1.77 -5.99 2.76
C GLU A 169 -3.19 -6.32 3.25
N LEU A 170 -3.51 -7.59 3.52
CA LEU A 170 -4.79 -7.98 4.10
C LEU A 170 -5.01 -7.29 5.45
N LYS A 171 -3.99 -7.26 6.33
CA LYS A 171 -4.04 -6.55 7.61
C LYS A 171 -4.37 -5.07 7.45
N LYS A 172 -3.79 -4.41 6.44
CA LYS A 172 -4.06 -2.99 6.16
C LYS A 172 -5.48 -2.76 5.63
N ILE A 173 -6.05 -3.74 4.89
CA ILE A 173 -7.44 -3.72 4.40
C ILE A 173 -8.43 -4.02 5.54
N SER A 174 -8.02 -4.79 6.54
CA SER A 174 -8.88 -5.27 7.64
C SER A 174 -9.19 -4.23 8.72
N LYS A 175 -8.96 -2.93 8.46
CA LYS A 175 -9.51 -1.87 9.32
C LYS A 175 -11.03 -1.85 9.21
N LEU A 176 -11.75 -1.67 10.33
CA LEU A 176 -13.22 -1.80 10.38
C LEU A 176 -13.96 -0.97 9.35
N ASP A 177 -13.59 0.31 9.21
CA ASP A 177 -14.21 1.19 8.21
C ASP A 177 -13.96 0.72 6.78
N THR A 178 -12.77 0.16 6.52
CA THR A 178 -12.40 -0.40 5.23
C THR A 178 -13.17 -1.69 4.95
N LEU A 179 -13.33 -2.58 5.97
CA LEU A 179 -14.13 -3.80 5.86
C LEU A 179 -15.62 -3.50 5.63
N GLU A 180 -16.15 -2.47 6.26
CA GLU A 180 -17.54 -2.04 6.03
C GLU A 180 -17.73 -1.58 4.57
N LYS A 181 -16.82 -0.76 4.05
CA LYS A 181 -16.84 -0.33 2.64
C LYS A 181 -16.67 -1.52 1.70
N LEU A 182 -15.71 -2.42 1.99
CA LEU A 182 -15.45 -3.64 1.22
C LEU A 182 -16.70 -4.54 1.14
N SER A 183 -17.41 -4.71 2.27
CA SER A 183 -18.61 -5.55 2.34
C SER A 183 -19.79 -5.02 1.50
N LYS A 184 -19.83 -3.70 1.27
CA LYS A 184 -20.88 -3.00 0.51
C LYS A 184 -20.55 -2.81 -0.97
N ASP A 185 -19.26 -2.83 -1.34
CA ASP A 185 -18.83 -2.66 -2.72
C ASP A 185 -18.66 -4.01 -3.42
N LYS A 186 -19.53 -4.28 -4.38
CA LYS A 186 -19.59 -5.57 -5.08
C LYS A 186 -18.27 -5.92 -5.79
N HIS A 187 -17.64 -4.96 -6.46
CA HIS A 187 -16.41 -5.25 -7.24
C HIS A 187 -15.22 -5.53 -6.33
N SER A 188 -15.08 -4.77 -5.24
CA SER A 188 -14.05 -5.00 -4.23
C SER A 188 -14.24 -6.33 -3.52
N LEU A 189 -15.49 -6.67 -3.16
CA LEU A 189 -15.85 -7.93 -2.53
C LEU A 189 -15.55 -9.13 -3.45
N ASP A 190 -15.93 -9.05 -4.73
CA ASP A 190 -15.62 -10.09 -5.71
C ASP A 190 -14.10 -10.31 -5.84
N LEU A 191 -13.32 -9.22 -5.92
CA LEU A 191 -11.86 -9.30 -6.06
C LEU A 191 -11.19 -9.91 -4.83
N ILE A 192 -11.57 -9.48 -3.62
CA ILE A 192 -10.96 -9.99 -2.40
C ILE A 192 -11.27 -11.48 -2.20
N LEU A 193 -12.50 -11.92 -2.52
CA LEU A 193 -12.90 -13.33 -2.42
C LEU A 193 -12.27 -14.22 -3.50
N LEU A 194 -11.84 -13.65 -4.64
CA LEU A 194 -11.03 -14.40 -5.61
C LEU A 194 -9.60 -14.65 -5.10
N ILE A 195 -9.08 -13.77 -4.23
CA ILE A 195 -7.73 -13.90 -3.65
C ILE A 195 -7.77 -14.71 -2.35
N PHE A 196 -8.78 -14.47 -1.52
CA PHE A 196 -8.97 -15.09 -0.20
C PHE A 196 -10.38 -15.68 -0.11
N PRO A 197 -10.63 -16.84 -0.73
CA PRO A 197 -11.96 -17.48 -0.73
C PRO A 197 -12.43 -17.88 0.67
N GLU A 198 -11.51 -17.97 1.63
CA GLU A 198 -11.79 -18.31 3.03
C GLU A 198 -12.51 -17.18 3.79
N LEU A 199 -12.43 -15.93 3.32
CA LEU A 199 -13.02 -14.77 4.00
C LEU A 199 -14.53 -14.67 3.78
N LYS A 200 -15.26 -15.75 4.06
CA LYS A 200 -16.70 -15.90 3.78
C LYS A 200 -17.58 -14.92 4.53
N ASN A 201 -17.12 -14.47 5.70
CA ASN A 201 -17.91 -13.65 6.63
C ASN A 201 -17.77 -12.14 6.37
N ILE A 202 -17.05 -11.69 5.38
CA ILE A 202 -16.89 -10.25 5.07
C ILE A 202 -18.26 -9.54 4.98
N LYS A 203 -19.27 -10.19 4.42
CA LYS A 203 -20.60 -9.60 4.24
C LYS A 203 -21.27 -9.20 5.56
N PHE A 204 -20.97 -9.87 6.68
CA PHE A 204 -21.52 -9.51 7.99
C PHE A 204 -21.04 -8.15 8.49
N PHE A 205 -19.92 -7.65 8.00
CA PHE A 205 -19.39 -6.33 8.37
C PHE A 205 -20.23 -5.17 7.80
N SER A 206 -21.13 -5.42 6.85
CA SER A 206 -22.08 -4.42 6.36
C SER A 206 -23.21 -4.11 7.34
N TYR A 207 -23.43 -4.95 8.36
CA TYR A 207 -24.53 -4.89 9.32
C TYR A 207 -24.08 -4.62 10.76
N LEU A 208 -22.87 -4.12 10.96
CA LEU A 208 -22.36 -3.81 12.30
C LEU A 208 -23.03 -2.55 12.85
N ASP A 209 -23.68 -2.68 13.99
CA ASP A 209 -24.13 -1.56 14.80
C ASP A 209 -22.96 -0.88 15.55
N LEU A 210 -23.21 0.28 16.14
CA LEU A 210 -22.20 1.05 16.86
C LEU A 210 -21.55 0.30 18.03
N ASN A 211 -22.32 -0.55 18.73
CA ASN A 211 -21.81 -1.30 19.88
C ASN A 211 -20.84 -2.40 19.41
N LYS A 212 -21.19 -3.12 18.34
CA LYS A 212 -20.32 -4.14 17.75
C LYS A 212 -19.05 -3.51 17.18
N LYS A 213 -19.14 -2.33 16.52
CA LYS A 213 -17.96 -1.60 16.03
C LYS A 213 -17.01 -1.26 17.18
N LYS A 214 -17.51 -0.68 18.29
CA LYS A 214 -16.68 -0.34 19.47
C LYS A 214 -16.03 -1.56 20.13
N LEU A 215 -16.66 -2.73 20.06
CA LEU A 215 -16.05 -3.98 20.54
C LEU A 215 -14.92 -4.43 19.62
N LEU A 216 -15.16 -4.41 18.31
CA LEU A 216 -14.20 -4.85 17.29
C LEU A 216 -12.99 -3.92 17.15
N GLU A 217 -13.10 -2.62 17.47
CA GLU A 217 -11.98 -1.69 17.52
C GLU A 217 -10.90 -2.05 18.55
N LYS A 218 -11.27 -2.84 19.55
CA LYS A 218 -10.37 -3.25 20.64
C LYS A 218 -9.71 -4.61 20.43
N VAL A 219 -10.12 -5.34 19.40
CA VAL A 219 -9.57 -6.67 19.12
C VAL A 219 -8.34 -6.59 18.22
N ASP A 220 -7.45 -7.55 18.33
CA ASP A 220 -6.31 -7.66 17.46
C ASP A 220 -6.68 -8.21 16.06
N PHE A 221 -5.73 -8.13 15.15
CA PHE A 221 -5.93 -8.59 13.77
C PHE A 221 -6.21 -10.09 13.68
N ILE A 222 -5.61 -10.92 14.54
CA ILE A 222 -5.78 -12.38 14.49
C ILE A 222 -7.22 -12.77 14.87
N PHE A 223 -7.75 -12.12 15.92
CA PHE A 223 -9.14 -12.32 16.30
C PHE A 223 -10.11 -11.86 15.19
N LEU A 224 -9.84 -10.68 14.58
CA LEU A 224 -10.65 -10.18 13.47
C LEU A 224 -10.59 -11.12 12.27
N LEU A 225 -9.41 -11.65 11.94
CA LEU A 225 -9.23 -12.64 10.87
C LEU A 225 -10.01 -13.92 11.15
N SER A 226 -10.00 -14.41 12.39
CA SER A 226 -10.79 -15.60 12.77
C SER A 226 -12.28 -15.37 12.55
N LEU A 227 -12.81 -14.20 12.90
CA LEU A 227 -14.22 -13.85 12.62
C LEU A 227 -14.55 -13.82 11.12
N LEU A 228 -13.58 -13.42 10.28
CA LEU A 228 -13.75 -13.40 8.82
C LEU A 228 -13.77 -14.80 8.19
N ILE A 229 -13.13 -15.78 8.83
CA ILE A 229 -12.93 -17.14 8.29
C ILE A 229 -13.92 -18.14 8.88
N ILE A 230 -14.18 -18.09 10.18
CA ILE A 230 -15.00 -19.08 10.89
C ILE A 230 -16.47 -18.85 10.56
N ASP A 231 -17.10 -19.81 9.89
CA ASP A 231 -18.50 -19.74 9.43
C ASP A 231 -19.48 -20.62 10.22
N GLY A 232 -19.02 -21.23 11.33
CA GLY A 232 -19.84 -22.15 12.15
C GLY A 232 -20.10 -23.52 11.51
N SER A 233 -19.53 -23.78 10.33
CA SER A 233 -19.45 -25.12 9.75
C SER A 233 -18.23 -25.86 10.31
N ASP A 234 -18.04 -27.14 9.94
CA ASP A 234 -17.04 -28.10 10.47
C ASP A 234 -15.57 -27.66 10.47
N ASN A 235 -15.30 -26.39 10.17
CA ASN A 235 -13.94 -25.83 10.20
C ASN A 235 -13.33 -25.76 11.61
N VAL A 236 -14.11 -25.95 12.67
CA VAL A 236 -13.59 -25.98 14.05
C VAL A 236 -12.63 -27.14 14.25
N ASP A 237 -12.87 -28.29 13.60
CA ASP A 237 -12.02 -29.48 13.68
C ASP A 237 -10.67 -29.30 12.96
N TYR A 238 -10.53 -28.28 12.12
CA TYR A 238 -9.28 -27.95 11.43
C TYR A 238 -8.33 -27.09 12.27
N PHE A 239 -8.84 -26.46 13.34
CA PHE A 239 -8.08 -25.51 14.18
C PHE A 239 -7.86 -26.03 15.62
N LEU A 240 -8.39 -27.18 15.96
CA LEU A 240 -8.13 -27.93 17.20
C LEU A 240 -7.15 -29.08 16.93
#